data_e8972491bc7542f8d69a44fd89938e6e
#
_entry.id   e8972491bc7542f8d69a44fd89938e6e
#
_cell.length_a   1.000
_cell.length_b   1.000
_cell.length_c   1.000
_cell.angle_alpha   90.00
_cell.angle_beta   90.00
_cell.angle_gamma   90.00
#
_symmetry.space_group_name_H-M   'P 1'
#
loop_
_entity.id
_entity.type
_entity.pdbx_description
1 polymer ?
#
loop_
_entity_poly.entity_id
_entity_poly.type
_entity_poly.pdbx_seq_one_letter_code
_entity_poly.pdbx_strand_id
1 'polypeptide(L)'
;MKKALVIGVGPLNGLGAQLCKKIAKSNFEVFVAGRTQSSLDKVVNSIRNDGNNAQAVVVDTTNENQVKAMMNKVGTGLDFAIYNVGNNRPGKIVDMEADYFKESWETSCFGGFLFSREVIKTFLNEKTAGTLIFTGASASLRGKSNFGAFNSAKGALRNLAQAIAKEYASNSIHVGHIIVDGGLAGDRIKNKIVDFDQRVKEGKLIDLESVTNAYMFLYNQNKNAWSFELDIRTSQENW
;
A
#
# COMPACT_ATOMS: atom_id res chain seq x y z
N MET A 1 -9.08 7.74 19.99
CA MET A 1 -8.77 8.09 18.58
C MET A 1 -8.52 6.77 17.84
N LYS A 2 -9.09 6.61 16.65
CA LYS A 2 -8.81 5.45 15.80
C LYS A 2 -7.37 5.47 15.32
N LYS A 3 -6.77 4.29 15.10
CA LYS A 3 -5.41 4.16 14.59
C LYS A 3 -5.39 3.63 13.17
N ALA A 4 -4.47 4.16 12.36
CA ALA A 4 -4.20 3.65 11.03
C ALA A 4 -2.72 3.30 10.87
N LEU A 5 -2.44 2.23 10.14
CA LEU A 5 -1.08 1.77 9.84
C LEU A 5 -0.88 1.73 8.32
N VAL A 6 0.04 2.53 7.81
CA VAL A 6 0.42 2.54 6.39
C VAL A 6 1.86 2.08 6.26
N ILE A 7 2.07 0.94 5.59
CA ILE A 7 3.41 0.42 5.33
C ILE A 7 3.81 0.58 3.87
N GLY A 8 5.10 0.77 3.62
CA GLY A 8 5.62 1.11 2.28
C GLY A 8 5.66 2.61 2.03
N VAL A 9 5.82 3.38 3.11
CA VAL A 9 5.98 4.83 3.02
C VAL A 9 7.41 5.17 2.58
N GLY A 10 7.52 6.05 1.60
CA GLY A 10 8.77 6.51 1.00
C GLY A 10 8.81 8.04 0.89
N PRO A 11 9.08 8.60 -0.30
CA PRO A 11 9.21 10.05 -0.48
C PRO A 11 7.91 10.80 -0.13
N LEU A 12 8.07 12.08 0.24
CA LEU A 12 6.98 12.94 0.73
C LEU A 12 5.82 13.08 -0.28
N ASN A 13 6.13 13.16 -1.57
CA ASN A 13 5.15 13.15 -2.66
C ASN A 13 5.03 11.76 -3.29
N GLY A 14 4.97 10.72 -2.47
CA GLY A 14 4.68 9.35 -2.88
C GLY A 14 3.34 8.89 -2.33
N LEU A 15 2.74 7.85 -2.93
CA LEU A 15 1.43 7.35 -2.55
C LEU A 15 1.32 7.05 -1.04
N GLY A 16 2.29 6.33 -0.46
CA GLY A 16 2.27 6.00 0.97
C GLY A 16 2.24 7.23 1.88
N ALA A 17 3.00 8.28 1.55
CA ALA A 17 3.01 9.53 2.30
C ALA A 17 1.69 10.30 2.15
N GLN A 18 1.13 10.36 0.94
CA GLN A 18 -0.15 11.04 0.70
C GLN A 18 -1.32 10.29 1.37
N LEU A 19 -1.28 8.96 1.41
CA LEU A 19 -2.22 8.16 2.21
C LEU A 19 -2.15 8.50 3.69
N CYS A 20 -0.94 8.54 4.28
CA CYS A 20 -0.75 8.93 5.68
C CYS A 20 -1.35 10.32 5.97
N LYS A 21 -1.07 11.31 5.12
CA LYS A 21 -1.60 12.68 5.25
C LYS A 21 -3.12 12.72 5.14
N LYS A 22 -3.70 12.02 4.17
CA LYS A 22 -5.15 11.96 3.96
C LYS A 22 -5.87 11.34 5.14
N ILE A 23 -5.36 10.21 5.63
CA ILE A 23 -5.91 9.49 6.78
C ILE A 23 -5.80 10.32 8.06
N ALA A 24 -4.67 10.98 8.30
CA ALA A 24 -4.47 11.83 9.47
C ALA A 24 -5.50 12.97 9.55
N LYS A 25 -5.85 13.59 8.41
CA LYS A 25 -6.92 14.60 8.31
C LYS A 25 -8.32 14.07 8.67
N SER A 26 -8.50 12.75 8.69
CA SER A 26 -9.75 12.09 9.09
C SER A 26 -9.78 11.67 10.57
N ASN A 27 -8.98 12.36 11.41
CA ASN A 27 -8.90 12.15 12.86
C ASN A 27 -8.37 10.77 13.29
N PHE A 28 -7.36 10.26 12.56
CA PHE A 28 -6.60 9.08 12.94
C PHE A 28 -5.25 9.45 13.57
N GLU A 29 -4.79 8.63 14.51
CA GLU A 29 -3.37 8.50 14.80
C GLU A 29 -2.74 7.59 13.73
N VAL A 30 -1.78 8.10 12.94
CA VAL A 30 -1.22 7.36 11.81
C VAL A 30 0.17 6.82 12.12
N PHE A 31 0.34 5.51 12.01
CA PHE A 31 1.63 4.85 12.05
C PHE A 31 2.21 4.80 10.62
N VAL A 32 3.28 5.57 10.44
CA VAL A 32 3.98 5.76 9.17
C VAL A 32 5.12 4.76 9.10
N ALA A 33 4.97 3.66 8.34
CA ALA A 33 5.88 2.54 8.38
C ALA A 33 6.66 2.33 7.06
N GLY A 34 7.93 1.97 7.19
CA GLY A 34 8.82 1.73 6.05
C GLY A 34 10.26 1.47 6.50
N ARG A 35 11.20 1.36 5.56
CA ARG A 35 12.60 0.97 5.84
C ARG A 35 13.54 2.13 6.19
N THR A 36 13.21 3.36 5.80
CA THR A 36 14.14 4.49 5.86
C THR A 36 13.66 5.54 6.84
N GLN A 37 14.26 5.59 8.04
CA GLN A 37 13.88 6.51 9.13
C GLN A 37 13.74 7.96 8.66
N SER A 38 14.74 8.48 7.94
CA SER A 38 14.73 9.88 7.49
C SER A 38 13.58 10.23 6.54
N SER A 39 13.10 9.27 5.76
CA SER A 39 11.91 9.46 4.91
C SER A 39 10.63 9.47 5.73
N LEU A 40 10.55 8.57 6.72
CA LEU A 40 9.40 8.51 7.63
C LEU A 40 9.28 9.78 8.47
N ASP A 41 10.41 10.28 8.99
CA ASP A 41 10.44 11.51 9.80
C ASP A 41 9.93 12.72 9.02
N LYS A 42 10.29 12.84 7.74
CA LYS A 42 9.77 13.92 6.88
C LYS A 42 8.24 13.88 6.77
N VAL A 43 7.67 12.67 6.62
CA VAL A 43 6.22 12.49 6.52
C VAL A 43 5.53 12.76 7.87
N VAL A 44 6.08 12.23 8.95
CA VAL A 44 5.57 12.45 10.32
C VAL A 44 5.59 13.94 10.68
N ASN A 45 6.72 14.63 10.42
CA ASN A 45 6.83 16.05 10.69
C ASN A 45 5.83 16.88 9.88
N SER A 46 5.62 16.52 8.59
CA SER A 46 4.61 17.19 7.77
C SER A 46 3.19 17.01 8.34
N ILE A 47 2.83 15.80 8.80
CA ILE A 47 1.52 15.52 9.39
C ILE A 47 1.34 16.26 10.72
N ARG A 48 2.39 16.30 11.55
CA ARG A 48 2.36 17.01 12.84
C ARG A 48 2.29 18.52 12.68
N ASN A 49 2.99 19.09 11.70
CA ASN A 49 2.92 20.52 11.38
C ASN A 49 1.52 20.93 10.91
N ASP A 50 0.74 20.01 10.30
CA ASP A 50 -0.65 20.21 9.96
C ASP A 50 -1.60 20.00 11.17
N GLY A 51 -1.07 19.85 12.40
CA GLY A 51 -1.84 19.67 13.63
C GLY A 51 -2.41 18.25 13.85
N ASN A 52 -1.94 17.26 13.10
CA ASN A 52 -2.42 15.88 13.18
C ASN A 52 -1.41 14.95 13.88
N ASN A 53 -1.85 13.73 14.24
CA ASN A 53 -1.04 12.76 14.98
C ASN A 53 -0.42 11.71 14.05
N ALA A 54 0.89 11.53 14.15
CA ALA A 54 1.61 10.48 13.44
C ALA A 54 2.85 10.00 14.20
N GLN A 55 3.23 8.74 13.99
CA GLN A 55 4.43 8.12 14.53
C GLN A 55 5.18 7.35 13.44
N ALA A 56 6.52 7.46 13.42
CA ALA A 56 7.37 6.67 12.52
C ALA A 56 7.62 5.27 13.09
N VAL A 57 7.60 4.27 12.20
CA VAL A 57 7.98 2.88 12.52
C VAL A 57 8.90 2.33 11.44
N VAL A 58 10.16 2.10 11.79
CA VAL A 58 11.10 1.43 10.88
C VAL A 58 10.83 -0.07 10.91
N VAL A 59 10.62 -0.65 9.72
CA VAL A 59 10.32 -2.07 9.58
C VAL A 59 10.69 -2.58 8.19
N ASP A 60 11.29 -3.75 8.14
CA ASP A 60 11.37 -4.58 6.94
C ASP A 60 10.26 -5.62 7.00
N THR A 61 9.35 -5.58 6.02
CA THR A 61 8.20 -6.49 5.96
C THR A 61 8.55 -7.95 5.73
N THR A 62 9.74 -8.23 5.23
CA THR A 62 10.23 -9.61 5.03
C THR A 62 10.75 -10.23 6.32
N ASN A 63 10.92 -9.42 7.38
CA ASN A 63 11.36 -9.88 8.70
C ASN A 63 10.16 -10.00 9.67
N GLU A 64 9.78 -11.23 9.96
CA GLU A 64 8.63 -11.53 10.82
C GLU A 64 8.72 -10.90 12.21
N ASN A 65 9.92 -10.90 12.83
CA ASN A 65 10.08 -10.33 14.16
C ASN A 65 9.91 -8.80 14.16
N GLN A 66 10.36 -8.13 13.10
CA GLN A 66 10.15 -6.68 12.95
C GLN A 66 8.67 -6.36 12.72
N VAL A 67 7.95 -7.18 11.95
CA VAL A 67 6.51 -7.01 11.74
C VAL A 67 5.75 -7.19 13.07
N LYS A 68 6.08 -8.20 13.87
CA LYS A 68 5.50 -8.39 15.21
C LYS A 68 5.81 -7.21 16.15
N ALA A 69 7.05 -6.74 16.16
CA ALA A 69 7.45 -5.58 16.97
C ALA A 69 6.72 -4.30 16.54
N MET A 70 6.52 -4.10 15.25
CA MET A 70 5.71 -2.99 14.72
C MET A 70 4.27 -3.06 15.25
N MET A 71 3.62 -4.23 15.18
CA MET A 71 2.25 -4.39 15.68
C MET A 71 2.16 -4.18 17.19
N ASN A 72 3.15 -4.62 17.97
CA ASN A 72 3.22 -4.32 19.40
C ASN A 72 3.32 -2.81 19.67
N LYS A 73 4.06 -2.06 18.83
CA LYS A 73 4.15 -0.60 18.92
C LYS A 73 2.84 0.09 18.54
N VAL A 74 2.11 -0.40 17.54
CA VAL A 74 0.78 0.09 17.17
C VAL A 74 -0.19 -0.15 18.35
N GLY A 75 -0.10 -1.29 18.99
CA GLY A 75 -0.94 -1.68 20.12
C GLY A 75 -2.42 -1.81 19.72
N THR A 76 -3.30 -1.54 20.67
CA THR A 76 -4.75 -1.67 20.49
C THR A 76 -5.38 -0.48 19.75
N GLY A 77 -6.58 -0.69 19.19
CA GLY A 77 -7.38 0.34 18.53
C GLY A 77 -7.01 0.56 17.04
N LEU A 78 -6.34 -0.41 16.40
CA LEU A 78 -6.14 -0.39 14.96
C LEU A 78 -7.50 -0.55 14.26
N ASP A 79 -7.77 0.32 13.29
CA ASP A 79 -9.05 0.33 12.55
C ASP A 79 -8.82 0.28 11.03
N PHE A 80 -7.68 0.80 10.56
CA PHE A 80 -7.33 0.87 9.15
C PHE A 80 -5.86 0.50 8.91
N ALA A 81 -5.61 -0.47 8.04
CA ALA A 81 -4.27 -0.91 7.65
C ALA A 81 -4.09 -0.93 6.14
N ILE A 82 -2.93 -0.48 5.64
CA ILE A 82 -2.62 -0.42 4.21
C ILE A 82 -1.25 -1.05 3.94
N TYR A 83 -1.21 -2.06 3.07
CA TYR A 83 0.01 -2.63 2.52
C TYR A 83 0.34 -2.02 1.17
N ASN A 84 1.28 -1.07 1.15
CA ASN A 84 1.69 -0.31 -0.04
C ASN A 84 3.14 -0.61 -0.45
N VAL A 85 3.60 -1.84 -0.20
CA VAL A 85 4.98 -2.25 -0.49
C VAL A 85 5.10 -2.87 -1.88
N GLY A 86 6.22 -2.61 -2.52
CA GLY A 86 6.59 -3.23 -3.79
C GLY A 86 7.82 -2.58 -4.38
N ASN A 87 8.52 -3.34 -5.21
CA ASN A 87 9.60 -2.86 -6.06
C ASN A 87 9.25 -3.18 -7.51
N ASN A 88 9.80 -2.39 -8.41
CA ASN A 88 9.61 -2.58 -9.84
C ASN A 88 10.89 -2.17 -10.58
N ARG A 89 11.62 -3.16 -11.08
CA ARG A 89 12.79 -3.01 -11.96
C ARG A 89 12.54 -3.84 -13.22
N PRO A 90 12.45 -3.20 -14.40
CA PRO A 90 12.28 -3.93 -15.65
C PRO A 90 13.54 -4.71 -15.99
N GLY A 91 13.36 -5.87 -16.63
CA GLY A 91 14.44 -6.73 -17.13
C GLY A 91 13.85 -7.93 -17.86
N LYS A 92 14.56 -8.41 -18.91
CA LYS A 92 14.17 -9.64 -19.61
C LYS A 92 14.34 -10.85 -18.68
N ILE A 93 13.50 -11.86 -18.84
CA ILE A 93 13.55 -13.07 -17.99
C ILE A 93 14.93 -13.75 -18.07
N VAL A 94 15.52 -13.83 -19.25
CA VAL A 94 16.83 -14.50 -19.45
C VAL A 94 18.01 -13.77 -18.80
N ASP A 95 17.85 -12.46 -18.54
CA ASP A 95 18.87 -11.59 -17.93
C ASP A 95 18.57 -11.30 -16.46
N MET A 96 17.51 -11.89 -15.91
CA MET A 96 17.04 -11.58 -14.56
C MET A 96 17.74 -12.45 -13.53
N GLU A 97 18.41 -11.82 -12.55
CA GLU A 97 19.02 -12.52 -11.43
C GLU A 97 17.96 -13.21 -10.55
N ALA A 98 18.22 -14.47 -10.19
CA ALA A 98 17.32 -15.25 -9.37
C ALA A 98 17.03 -14.59 -8.01
N ASP A 99 18.03 -13.97 -7.40
CA ASP A 99 17.88 -13.25 -6.12
C ASP A 99 16.94 -12.05 -6.25
N TYR A 100 16.99 -11.31 -7.37
CA TYR A 100 16.05 -10.22 -7.62
C TYR A 100 14.61 -10.74 -7.77
N PHE A 101 14.42 -11.84 -8.49
CA PHE A 101 13.10 -12.46 -8.63
C PHE A 101 12.54 -12.87 -7.27
N LYS A 102 13.36 -13.55 -6.47
CA LYS A 102 13.02 -13.96 -5.09
C LYS A 102 12.70 -12.76 -4.21
N GLU A 103 13.58 -11.75 -4.17
CA GLU A 103 13.38 -10.51 -3.40
C GLU A 103 12.06 -9.80 -3.77
N SER A 104 11.72 -9.76 -5.06
CA SER A 104 10.47 -9.15 -5.54
C SER A 104 9.25 -9.85 -4.97
N TRP A 105 9.25 -11.18 -4.94
CA TRP A 105 8.19 -11.99 -4.36
C TRP A 105 8.14 -11.85 -2.84
N GLU A 106 9.30 -11.95 -2.18
CA GLU A 106 9.41 -11.79 -0.71
C GLU A 106 8.89 -10.43 -0.27
N THR A 107 9.32 -9.36 -0.95
CA THR A 107 8.89 -8.00 -0.61
C THR A 107 7.41 -7.78 -0.85
N SER A 108 6.85 -8.24 -1.97
CA SER A 108 5.47 -7.93 -2.32
C SER A 108 4.47 -8.90 -1.72
N CYS A 109 4.69 -10.22 -1.85
CA CYS A 109 3.73 -11.24 -1.44
C CYS A 109 3.98 -11.76 -0.02
N PHE A 110 5.20 -12.25 0.27
CA PHE A 110 5.51 -12.81 1.58
C PHE A 110 5.43 -11.76 2.70
N GLY A 111 5.99 -10.57 2.47
CA GLY A 111 5.83 -9.44 3.39
C GLY A 111 4.36 -9.03 3.57
N GLY A 112 3.56 -9.10 2.48
CA GLY A 112 2.11 -8.90 2.53
C GLY A 112 1.41 -9.92 3.41
N PHE A 113 1.82 -11.18 3.34
CA PHE A 113 1.35 -12.25 4.22
C PHE A 113 1.70 -11.99 5.68
N LEU A 114 2.96 -11.71 6.00
CA LEU A 114 3.38 -11.44 7.37
C LEU A 114 2.63 -10.25 7.98
N PHE A 115 2.51 -9.17 7.22
CA PHE A 115 1.78 -7.98 7.63
C PHE A 115 0.31 -8.26 7.88
N SER A 116 -0.38 -8.81 6.88
CA SER A 116 -1.82 -9.06 6.96
C SER A 116 -2.19 -10.04 8.07
N ARG A 117 -1.38 -11.07 8.27
CA ARG A 117 -1.57 -12.04 9.36
C ARG A 117 -1.60 -11.37 10.72
N GLU A 118 -0.65 -10.50 11.01
CA GLU A 118 -0.60 -9.81 12.31
C GLU A 118 -1.69 -8.73 12.45
N VAL A 119 -2.03 -8.03 11.37
CA VAL A 119 -3.17 -7.08 11.35
C VAL A 119 -4.49 -7.80 11.65
N ILE A 120 -4.74 -8.93 10.99
CA ILE A 120 -5.97 -9.71 11.20
C ILE A 120 -6.04 -10.28 12.61
N LYS A 121 -4.92 -10.81 13.14
CA LYS A 121 -4.87 -11.24 14.55
C LYS A 121 -5.26 -10.12 15.50
N THR A 122 -4.82 -8.88 15.24
CA THR A 122 -5.19 -7.72 16.05
C THR A 122 -6.71 -7.49 16.02
N PHE A 123 -7.32 -7.44 14.83
CA PHE A 123 -8.77 -7.27 14.70
C PHE A 123 -9.58 -8.38 15.40
N LEU A 124 -9.15 -9.64 15.23
CA LEU A 124 -9.82 -10.81 15.84
C LEU A 124 -9.70 -10.80 17.37
N ASN A 125 -8.50 -10.50 17.90
CA ASN A 125 -8.26 -10.46 19.35
C ASN A 125 -9.06 -9.34 20.03
N GLU A 126 -9.18 -8.18 19.37
CA GLU A 126 -9.95 -7.05 19.88
C GLU A 126 -11.45 -7.21 19.59
N LYS A 127 -11.86 -8.19 18.79
CA LYS A 127 -13.24 -8.37 18.32
C LYS A 127 -13.81 -7.11 17.68
N THR A 128 -12.97 -6.37 16.96
CA THR A 128 -13.33 -5.13 16.27
C THR A 128 -13.47 -5.35 14.78
N ALA A 129 -14.34 -4.60 14.14
CA ALA A 129 -14.32 -4.42 12.69
C ALA A 129 -13.01 -3.71 12.30
N GLY A 130 -12.50 -4.00 11.10
CA GLY A 130 -11.31 -3.34 10.59
C GLY A 130 -11.25 -3.37 9.07
N THR A 131 -10.45 -2.48 8.50
CA THR A 131 -10.23 -2.42 7.04
C THR A 131 -8.75 -2.65 6.72
N LEU A 132 -8.48 -3.58 5.82
CA LEU A 132 -7.14 -3.88 5.31
C LEU A 132 -7.12 -3.72 3.78
N ILE A 133 -6.26 -2.82 3.27
CA ILE A 133 -6.17 -2.59 1.82
C ILE A 133 -4.76 -2.91 1.31
N PHE A 134 -4.71 -3.65 0.21
CA PHE A 134 -3.48 -3.95 -0.51
C PHE A 134 -3.35 -3.08 -1.76
N THR A 135 -2.18 -2.49 -1.95
CA THR A 135 -1.85 -1.78 -3.19
C THR A 135 -1.38 -2.76 -4.24
N GLY A 136 -2.22 -2.94 -5.26
CA GLY A 136 -1.94 -3.70 -6.46
C GLY A 136 -1.37 -2.84 -7.59
N ALA A 137 -1.33 -3.43 -8.76
CA ALA A 137 -0.93 -2.79 -10.01
C ALA A 137 -1.59 -3.54 -11.18
N SER A 138 -1.50 -3.03 -12.42
CA SER A 138 -1.85 -3.80 -13.62
C SER A 138 -1.17 -5.17 -13.66
N ALA A 139 0.04 -5.25 -13.11
CA ALA A 139 0.79 -6.48 -12.87
C ALA A 139 0.07 -7.52 -12.01
N SER A 140 -0.96 -7.14 -11.25
CA SER A 140 -1.80 -8.06 -10.49
C SER A 140 -2.77 -8.86 -11.38
N LEU A 141 -3.07 -8.33 -12.57
CA LEU A 141 -4.07 -8.89 -13.50
C LEU A 141 -3.46 -9.55 -14.71
N ARG A 142 -2.34 -9.02 -15.22
CA ARG A 142 -1.76 -9.45 -16.50
C ARG A 142 -0.24 -9.39 -16.50
N GLY A 143 0.38 -10.28 -17.25
CA GLY A 143 1.81 -10.25 -17.54
C GLY A 143 2.14 -9.12 -18.51
N LYS A 144 3.29 -8.48 -18.31
CA LYS A 144 3.88 -7.50 -19.24
C LYS A 144 5.33 -7.88 -19.49
N SER A 145 5.77 -7.80 -20.73
CA SER A 145 7.18 -8.02 -21.10
C SER A 145 8.11 -7.18 -20.25
N ASN A 146 9.24 -7.73 -19.87
CA ASN A 146 10.27 -7.14 -19.00
C ASN A 146 9.85 -6.92 -17.51
N PHE A 147 8.71 -7.42 -17.06
CA PHE A 147 8.23 -7.25 -15.69
C PHE A 147 7.91 -8.58 -15.00
N GLY A 148 8.56 -9.67 -15.40
CA GLY A 148 8.25 -11.02 -14.90
C GLY A 148 8.22 -11.15 -13.37
N ALA A 149 9.25 -10.66 -12.67
CA ALA A 149 9.30 -10.69 -11.22
C ALA A 149 8.16 -9.87 -10.57
N PHE A 150 7.92 -8.65 -11.06
CA PHE A 150 6.88 -7.79 -10.54
C PHE A 150 5.47 -8.34 -10.79
N ASN A 151 5.22 -8.88 -11.99
CA ASN A 151 3.93 -9.48 -12.33
C ASN A 151 3.65 -10.71 -11.46
N SER A 152 4.63 -11.60 -11.29
CA SER A 152 4.51 -12.80 -10.45
C SER A 152 4.21 -12.42 -9.00
N ALA A 153 4.92 -11.43 -8.47
CA ALA A 153 4.78 -10.99 -7.09
C ALA A 153 3.43 -10.29 -6.83
N LYS A 154 2.98 -9.41 -7.74
CA LYS A 154 1.70 -8.69 -7.60
C LYS A 154 0.49 -9.58 -7.88
N GLY A 155 0.59 -10.54 -8.79
CA GLY A 155 -0.44 -11.57 -9.00
C GLY A 155 -0.61 -12.46 -7.77
N ALA A 156 0.50 -12.89 -7.15
CA ALA A 156 0.47 -13.63 -5.90
C ALA A 156 -0.16 -12.81 -4.75
N LEU A 157 0.22 -11.54 -4.61
CA LEU A 157 -0.37 -10.64 -3.61
C LEU A 157 -1.88 -10.46 -3.78
N ARG A 158 -2.37 -10.31 -5.02
CA ARG A 158 -3.80 -10.21 -5.30
C ARG A 158 -4.58 -11.47 -4.87
N ASN A 159 -4.05 -12.65 -5.20
CA ASN A 159 -4.67 -13.92 -4.79
C ASN A 159 -4.67 -14.08 -3.27
N LEU A 160 -3.59 -13.70 -2.59
CA LEU A 160 -3.53 -13.67 -1.13
C LEU A 160 -4.60 -12.73 -0.55
N ALA A 161 -4.69 -11.50 -1.05
CA ALA A 161 -5.70 -10.53 -0.61
C ALA A 161 -7.13 -11.06 -0.79
N GLN A 162 -7.40 -11.73 -1.92
CA GLN A 162 -8.72 -12.31 -2.19
C GLN A 162 -9.05 -13.49 -1.24
N ALA A 163 -8.06 -14.33 -0.93
CA ALA A 163 -8.23 -15.43 0.03
C ALA A 163 -8.58 -14.87 1.41
N ILE A 164 -7.84 -13.88 1.88
CA ILE A 164 -8.08 -13.20 3.16
C ILE A 164 -9.46 -12.53 3.19
N ALA A 165 -9.85 -11.86 2.10
CA ALA A 165 -11.17 -11.23 2.00
C ALA A 165 -12.30 -12.23 2.22
N LYS A 166 -12.21 -13.41 1.58
CA LYS A 166 -13.23 -14.47 1.71
C LYS A 166 -13.22 -15.12 3.09
N GLU A 167 -12.03 -15.27 3.69
CA GLU A 167 -11.85 -15.98 4.96
C GLU A 167 -12.37 -15.16 6.16
N TYR A 168 -12.19 -13.83 6.12
CA TYR A 168 -12.46 -12.98 7.28
C TYR A 168 -13.63 -11.97 7.11
N ALA A 169 -14.37 -12.02 6.01
CA ALA A 169 -15.53 -11.15 5.80
C ALA A 169 -16.60 -11.32 6.92
N SER A 170 -16.86 -12.57 7.34
CA SER A 170 -17.79 -12.87 8.42
C SER A 170 -17.39 -12.30 9.79
N ASN A 171 -16.10 -12.01 9.98
CA ASN A 171 -15.57 -11.36 11.17
C ASN A 171 -15.66 -9.82 11.12
N SER A 172 -16.39 -9.27 10.14
CA SER A 172 -16.48 -7.82 9.90
C SER A 172 -15.14 -7.16 9.54
N ILE A 173 -14.24 -7.92 8.91
CA ILE A 173 -12.97 -7.41 8.38
C ILE A 173 -13.13 -7.17 6.88
N HIS A 174 -13.08 -5.90 6.48
CA HIS A 174 -13.11 -5.51 5.07
C HIS A 174 -11.70 -5.58 4.47
N VAL A 175 -11.50 -6.43 3.49
CA VAL A 175 -10.22 -6.52 2.76
C VAL A 175 -10.42 -6.04 1.34
N GLY A 176 -9.64 -5.01 0.95
CA GLY A 176 -9.68 -4.43 -0.39
C GLY A 176 -8.34 -4.55 -1.13
N HIS A 177 -8.41 -4.53 -2.44
CA HIS A 177 -7.26 -4.51 -3.34
C HIS A 177 -7.43 -3.37 -4.36
N ILE A 178 -6.47 -2.45 -4.40
CA ILE A 178 -6.52 -1.32 -5.35
C ILE A 178 -5.48 -1.53 -6.45
N ILE A 179 -5.95 -1.67 -7.67
CA ILE A 179 -5.12 -1.79 -8.86
C ILE A 179 -4.75 -0.38 -9.33
N VAL A 180 -3.48 -0.02 -9.19
CA VAL A 180 -2.93 1.21 -9.75
C VAL A 180 -2.36 0.89 -11.12
N ASP A 181 -3.15 1.16 -12.17
CA ASP A 181 -2.80 0.84 -13.56
C ASP A 181 -2.27 2.08 -14.27
N GLY A 182 -1.01 2.42 -14.00
CA GLY A 182 -0.31 3.56 -14.61
C GLY A 182 0.76 4.15 -13.70
N GLY A 183 1.45 5.15 -14.22
CA GLY A 183 2.43 5.93 -13.46
C GLY A 183 1.74 6.92 -12.53
N LEU A 184 2.17 6.97 -11.27
CA LEU A 184 1.69 7.96 -10.30
C LEU A 184 2.42 9.30 -10.47
N ALA A 185 1.70 10.41 -10.37
CA ALA A 185 2.25 11.77 -10.40
C ALA A 185 2.99 12.10 -9.08
N GLY A 186 4.07 11.37 -8.80
CA GLY A 186 4.86 11.50 -7.57
C GLY A 186 6.37 11.46 -7.79
N ASP A 187 7.12 11.68 -6.70
CA ASP A 187 8.58 11.83 -6.74
C ASP A 187 9.31 10.66 -7.41
N ARG A 188 8.82 9.43 -7.27
CA ARG A 188 9.45 8.25 -7.90
C ARG A 188 9.46 8.33 -9.43
N ILE A 189 8.38 8.82 -10.03
CA ILE A 189 8.29 9.01 -11.48
C ILE A 189 9.00 10.29 -11.88
N LYS A 190 8.79 11.38 -11.14
CA LYS A 190 9.47 12.68 -11.39
C LYS A 190 10.98 12.53 -11.50
N ASN A 191 11.58 11.71 -10.66
CA ASN A 191 13.04 11.50 -10.67
C ASN A 191 13.53 10.54 -11.79
N LYS A 192 12.62 9.96 -12.58
CA LYS A 192 12.95 8.98 -13.63
C LYS A 192 12.70 9.45 -15.06
N ILE A 193 11.84 10.45 -15.23
CA ILE A 193 11.43 10.93 -16.55
C ILE A 193 11.67 12.44 -16.68
N VAL A 194 12.12 12.88 -17.84
CA VAL A 194 12.44 14.30 -18.11
C VAL A 194 11.17 15.12 -18.36
N ASP A 195 10.14 14.52 -18.96
CA ASP A 195 8.88 15.14 -19.38
C ASP A 195 7.74 15.03 -18.33
N PHE A 196 8.10 14.94 -17.04
CA PHE A 196 7.14 14.71 -15.95
C PHE A 196 6.00 15.76 -15.94
N ASP A 197 6.33 17.05 -15.93
CA ASP A 197 5.34 18.12 -15.83
C ASP A 197 4.43 18.17 -17.06
N GLN A 198 4.95 17.85 -18.22
CA GLN A 198 4.15 17.72 -19.44
C GLN A 198 3.17 16.56 -19.35
N ARG A 199 3.63 15.38 -18.89
CA ARG A 199 2.76 14.20 -18.71
C ARG A 199 1.67 14.42 -17.69
N VAL A 200 1.95 15.18 -16.62
CA VAL A 200 0.91 15.59 -15.64
C VAL A 200 -0.15 16.45 -16.33
N LYS A 201 0.25 17.49 -17.09
CA LYS A 201 -0.68 18.38 -17.81
C LYS A 201 -1.52 17.63 -18.85
N GLU A 202 -0.95 16.62 -19.50
CA GLU A 202 -1.62 15.80 -20.51
C GLU A 202 -2.51 14.70 -19.90
N GLY A 203 -2.57 14.57 -18.58
CA GLY A 203 -3.36 13.54 -17.91
C GLY A 203 -2.82 12.10 -18.10
N LYS A 204 -1.51 11.95 -18.38
CA LYS A 204 -0.84 10.66 -18.58
C LYS A 204 -0.32 10.03 -17.29
N LEU A 205 -0.38 10.75 -16.18
CA LEU A 205 -0.02 10.24 -14.85
C LEU A 205 -1.22 10.32 -13.92
N ILE A 206 -1.37 9.28 -13.11
CA ILE A 206 -2.47 9.19 -12.14
C ILE A 206 -2.23 10.20 -11.02
N ASP A 207 -3.23 11.01 -10.72
CA ASP A 207 -3.21 11.97 -9.62
C ASP A 207 -3.20 11.29 -8.26
N LEU A 208 -2.28 11.69 -7.38
CA LEU A 208 -2.11 11.09 -6.06
C LEU A 208 -3.30 11.33 -5.13
N GLU A 209 -3.93 12.52 -5.21
CA GLU A 209 -5.10 12.82 -4.38
C GLU A 209 -6.28 11.94 -4.77
N SER A 210 -6.54 11.78 -6.05
CA SER A 210 -7.59 10.92 -6.59
C SER A 210 -7.40 9.46 -6.17
N VAL A 211 -6.15 8.97 -6.20
CA VAL A 211 -5.85 7.61 -5.70
C VAL A 211 -6.15 7.50 -4.19
N THR A 212 -5.69 8.47 -3.38
CA THR A 212 -5.95 8.41 -1.92
C THR A 212 -7.44 8.45 -1.60
N ASN A 213 -8.26 9.16 -2.40
CA ASN A 213 -9.72 9.17 -2.26
C ASN A 213 -10.32 7.77 -2.46
N ALA A 214 -9.78 6.96 -3.37
CA ALA A 214 -10.25 5.59 -3.58
C ALA A 214 -9.99 4.68 -2.37
N TYR A 215 -8.87 4.86 -1.66
CA TYR A 215 -8.62 4.14 -0.40
C TYR A 215 -9.63 4.54 0.67
N MET A 216 -9.90 5.84 0.80
CA MET A 216 -10.92 6.33 1.74
C MET A 216 -12.34 5.91 1.35
N PHE A 217 -12.62 5.78 0.06
CA PHE A 217 -13.89 5.23 -0.43
C PHE A 217 -14.09 3.78 0.06
N LEU A 218 -13.09 2.89 -0.12
CA LEU A 218 -13.17 1.53 0.39
C LEU A 218 -13.32 1.49 1.92
N TYR A 219 -12.53 2.30 2.63
CA TYR A 219 -12.60 2.38 4.08
C TYR A 219 -14.00 2.77 4.59
N ASN A 220 -14.67 3.70 3.90
CA ASN A 220 -15.97 4.24 4.32
C ASN A 220 -17.17 3.40 3.86
N GLN A 221 -16.97 2.30 3.16
CA GLN A 221 -18.07 1.45 2.68
C GLN A 221 -18.84 0.79 3.83
N ASN A 222 -20.16 0.75 3.67
CA ASN A 222 -21.02 -0.01 4.58
C ASN A 222 -20.73 -1.51 4.43
N LYS A 223 -20.75 -2.25 5.56
CA LYS A 223 -20.48 -3.70 5.56
C LYS A 223 -21.40 -4.52 4.67
N ASN A 224 -22.58 -3.98 4.30
CA ASN A 224 -23.52 -4.65 3.41
C ASN A 224 -23.23 -4.40 1.92
N ALA A 225 -22.17 -3.63 1.59
CA ALA A 225 -21.82 -3.26 0.21
C ALA A 225 -20.31 -3.05 0.03
N TRP A 226 -19.51 -4.03 0.42
CA TRP A 226 -18.06 -3.98 0.28
C TRP A 226 -17.61 -4.31 -1.14
N SER A 227 -16.70 -3.51 -1.68
CA SER A 227 -15.94 -3.82 -2.89
C SER A 227 -14.62 -4.48 -2.50
N PHE A 228 -14.32 -5.60 -3.13
CA PHE A 228 -13.00 -6.22 -2.97
C PHE A 228 -11.93 -5.48 -3.78
N GLU A 229 -12.27 -5.07 -5.01
CA GLU A 229 -11.26 -4.57 -5.94
C GLU A 229 -11.73 -3.28 -6.62
N LEU A 230 -10.84 -2.29 -6.68
CA LEU A 230 -10.99 -1.08 -7.48
C LEU A 230 -9.82 -0.98 -8.46
N ASP A 231 -10.11 -0.60 -9.69
CA ASP A 231 -9.14 -0.39 -10.74
C ASP A 231 -9.06 1.10 -11.08
N ILE A 232 -7.86 1.68 -10.95
CA ILE A 232 -7.61 3.11 -11.10
C ILE A 232 -6.56 3.32 -12.19
N ARG A 233 -6.91 4.11 -13.19
CA ARG A 233 -6.05 4.48 -14.30
C ARG A 233 -6.36 5.87 -14.82
N THR A 234 -5.52 6.41 -15.68
CA THR A 234 -5.84 7.61 -16.43
C THR A 234 -6.75 7.26 -17.61
N SER A 235 -7.46 8.26 -18.14
CA SER A 235 -8.25 8.10 -19.38
C SER A 235 -7.36 7.84 -20.62
N GLN A 236 -6.05 8.04 -20.50
CA GLN A 236 -5.06 7.86 -21.55
C GLN A 236 -4.37 6.48 -21.50
N GLU A 237 -4.67 5.63 -20.48
CA GLU A 237 -4.03 4.32 -20.36
C GLU A 237 -4.59 3.35 -21.41
N ASN A 238 -3.67 2.70 -22.13
CA ASN A 238 -4.01 1.62 -23.06
C ASN A 238 -3.96 0.27 -22.34
N TRP A 239 -5.01 -0.50 -22.46
CA TRP A 239 -5.17 -1.81 -21.79
C TRP A 239 -5.64 -2.94 -22.68
#